data_c1d8c6aa1d4e0392bfc920fc7384a0c8
#
_entry.id   c1d8c6aa1d4e0392bfc920fc7384a0c8
#
_cell.length_a   1.000
_cell.length_b   1.000
_cell.length_c   1.000
_cell.angle_alpha   90.00
_cell.angle_beta   90.00
_cell.angle_gamma   90.00
#
_symmetry.space_group_name_H-M   'P 1'
#
loop_
_entity.id
_entity.type
_entity.pdbx_description
1 polymer ?
#
loop_
_entity_poly.entity_id
_entity_poly.type
_entity_poly.pdbx_seq_one_letter_code
_entity_poly.pdbx_strand_id
1 'polypeptide(L)'
;AASDVYKRQVMAFPNTYFSNLNNKGAFNNLSSVKEEVLKMFDPSFDPYATPTEGEASVPDRFGAKDVEDLTWKSLMDAYTCTECGRCTSACPASQTGKLLSPRKIIMDTRDRLEEVGANKRNNGPDFKDNKSLLGDYISEEEIWACTSCNACVQECPVSIDPLSIIIDLRRYLVMEESKVPSELAGMLTNIENNGAPGQFAQADRNNWVDE
;
A
#
# COMPACT_ATOMS: atom_id res chain seq x y z
N ALA A 1 12.59 -26.23 4.60
CA ALA A 1 12.08 -25.29 5.61
C ALA A 1 13.20 -24.58 6.40
N ALA A 2 14.07 -25.27 7.18
CA ALA A 2 15.12 -24.57 7.95
C ALA A 2 16.16 -23.87 7.06
N SER A 3 16.59 -24.47 5.95
CA SER A 3 17.57 -23.88 5.02
C SER A 3 17.07 -22.57 4.38
N ASP A 4 15.77 -22.42 4.19
CA ASP A 4 15.19 -21.22 3.57
C ASP A 4 15.18 -20.02 4.53
N VAL A 5 14.97 -20.27 5.83
CA VAL A 5 15.06 -19.24 6.87
C VAL A 5 16.48 -18.69 6.95
N TYR A 6 17.52 -19.52 6.85
CA TYR A 6 18.92 -19.07 6.84
C TYR A 6 19.24 -18.21 5.62
N LYS A 7 18.79 -18.61 4.43
CA LYS A 7 18.97 -17.80 3.21
C LYS A 7 18.32 -16.41 3.35
N ARG A 8 17.13 -16.35 3.94
CA ARG A 8 16.41 -15.09 4.19
C ARG A 8 17.14 -14.20 5.19
N GLN A 9 17.80 -14.76 6.20
CA GLN A 9 18.61 -13.99 7.14
C GLN A 9 19.76 -13.24 6.45
N VAL A 10 20.35 -13.81 5.41
CA VAL A 10 21.38 -13.12 4.61
C VAL A 10 20.81 -11.89 3.91
N MET A 11 19.56 -11.95 3.46
CA MET A 11 18.86 -10.82 2.85
C MET A 11 18.55 -9.69 3.84
N ALA A 12 18.57 -9.95 5.14
CA ALA A 12 18.33 -8.92 6.16
C ALA A 12 19.41 -7.82 6.14
N PHE A 13 20.67 -8.14 5.83
CA PHE A 13 21.75 -7.16 5.75
C PHE A 13 21.50 -6.08 4.71
N PRO A 14 21.34 -6.40 3.40
CA PRO A 14 21.02 -5.38 2.42
C PRO A 14 19.67 -4.73 2.68
N ASN A 15 18.68 -5.48 3.16
CA ASN A 15 17.38 -4.92 3.47
C ASN A 15 17.44 -3.85 4.56
N THR A 16 18.16 -4.10 5.63
CA THR A 16 18.34 -3.14 6.74
C THR A 16 19.08 -1.89 6.27
N TYR A 17 20.07 -2.03 5.38
CA TYR A 17 20.78 -0.89 4.80
C TYR A 17 19.86 0.06 4.03
N PHE A 18 18.91 -0.49 3.26
CA PHE A 18 17.97 0.29 2.48
C PHE A 18 16.69 0.67 3.24
N SER A 19 16.55 0.25 4.50
CA SER A 19 15.39 0.59 5.33
C SER A 19 15.53 1.98 5.92
N ASN A 20 14.49 2.79 5.80
CA ASN A 20 14.40 4.09 6.46
C ASN A 20 14.09 3.89 7.94
N LEU A 21 15.14 3.72 8.77
CA LEU A 21 15.02 3.47 10.20
C LEU A 21 14.29 4.58 10.97
N ASN A 22 14.21 5.79 10.39
CA ASN A 22 13.67 6.97 11.05
C ASN A 22 12.27 7.38 10.59
N ASN A 23 11.71 6.73 9.61
CA ASN A 23 10.40 7.10 9.04
C ASN A 23 9.24 6.33 9.67
N LYS A 24 9.19 6.26 10.99
CA LYS A 24 8.00 5.76 11.68
C LYS A 24 6.83 6.68 11.37
N GLY A 25 5.80 6.14 10.70
CA GLY A 25 4.63 6.90 10.29
C GLY A 25 4.72 7.59 8.92
N ALA A 26 5.84 7.48 8.20
CA ALA A 26 5.88 7.89 6.81
C ALA A 26 5.17 6.84 5.94
N PHE A 27 4.14 7.27 5.23
CA PHE A 27 3.52 6.45 4.21
C PHE A 27 4.36 6.48 2.93
N ASN A 28 4.33 5.38 2.17
CA ASN A 28 4.93 5.35 0.86
C ASN A 28 4.21 6.36 -0.05
N ASN A 29 4.90 7.43 -0.43
CA ASN A 29 4.38 8.42 -1.36
C ASN A 29 4.86 8.07 -2.76
N LEU A 30 3.91 7.71 -3.64
CA LEU A 30 4.18 7.63 -5.05
C LEU A 30 4.51 9.04 -5.55
N SER A 31 5.69 9.23 -6.16
CA SER A 31 6.13 10.53 -6.69
C SER A 31 5.14 11.09 -7.70
N SER A 32 4.58 10.24 -8.54
CA SER A 32 3.55 10.57 -9.53
C SER A 32 2.28 11.16 -8.91
N VAL A 33 1.74 10.53 -7.86
CA VAL A 33 0.57 11.08 -7.15
C VAL A 33 0.91 12.40 -6.48
N LYS A 34 2.12 12.52 -5.91
CA LYS A 34 2.57 13.77 -5.30
C LYS A 34 2.70 14.90 -6.32
N GLU A 35 3.23 14.62 -7.49
CA GLU A 35 3.36 15.59 -8.57
C GLU A 35 2.00 16.09 -9.08
N GLU A 36 1.03 15.19 -9.25
CA GLU A 36 -0.35 15.55 -9.61
C GLU A 36 -1.00 16.45 -8.55
N VAL A 37 -0.87 16.08 -7.27
CA VAL A 37 -1.40 16.88 -6.17
C VAL A 37 -0.73 18.26 -6.10
N LEU A 38 0.58 18.34 -6.32
CA LEU A 38 1.30 19.63 -6.33
C LEU A 38 0.85 20.52 -7.50
N LYS A 39 0.59 19.95 -8.67
CA LYS A 39 0.01 20.67 -9.82
C LYS A 39 -1.36 21.28 -9.46
N MET A 40 -2.22 20.55 -8.73
CA MET A 40 -3.53 21.05 -8.29
C MET A 40 -3.45 22.26 -7.36
N PHE A 41 -2.35 22.40 -6.60
CA PHE A 41 -2.12 23.55 -5.71
C PHE A 41 -1.39 24.71 -6.38
N ASP A 42 -0.93 24.54 -7.60
CA ASP A 42 -0.26 25.62 -8.35
C ASP A 42 -1.31 26.56 -8.97
N PRO A 43 -1.38 27.83 -8.56
CA PRO A 43 -2.34 28.80 -9.12
C PRO A 43 -2.16 29.07 -10.62
N SER A 44 -0.99 28.73 -11.18
CA SER A 44 -0.66 28.90 -12.59
C SER A 44 -1.01 27.67 -13.43
N PHE A 45 -1.42 26.57 -12.81
CA PHE A 45 -1.77 25.32 -13.48
C PHE A 45 -3.15 25.44 -14.14
N ASP A 46 -3.19 25.32 -15.46
CA ASP A 46 -4.44 25.21 -16.22
C ASP A 46 -4.74 23.72 -16.51
N PRO A 47 -5.77 23.13 -15.86
CA PRO A 47 -6.11 21.72 -16.08
C PRO A 47 -6.61 21.41 -17.49
N TYR A 48 -6.92 22.43 -18.29
CA TYR A 48 -7.37 22.29 -19.68
C TYR A 48 -6.28 22.60 -20.71
N ALA A 49 -5.08 22.98 -20.27
CA ALA A 49 -3.95 23.18 -21.16
C ALA A 49 -3.55 21.85 -21.82
N THR A 50 -3.38 21.85 -23.14
CA THR A 50 -2.86 20.67 -23.83
C THR A 50 -1.44 20.37 -23.36
N PRO A 51 -1.12 19.11 -22.94
CA PRO A 51 0.21 18.75 -22.51
C PRO A 51 1.24 19.10 -23.58
N THR A 52 2.27 19.83 -23.20
CA THR A 52 3.42 20.11 -24.09
C THR A 52 4.21 18.80 -24.27
N GLU A 53 4.62 18.49 -25.50
CA GLU A 53 5.46 17.33 -25.79
C GLU A 53 6.74 17.37 -24.92
N GLY A 54 6.81 16.50 -23.91
CA GLY A 54 7.94 16.41 -22.95
C GLY A 54 7.54 16.42 -21.47
N GLU A 55 6.30 16.69 -21.10
CA GLU A 55 5.82 16.50 -19.74
C GLU A 55 5.69 14.98 -19.46
N ALA A 56 6.17 14.60 -18.28
CA ALA A 56 6.22 13.22 -17.85
C ALA A 56 4.87 12.54 -18.06
N SER A 57 4.87 11.42 -18.78
CA SER A 57 3.70 10.59 -18.96
C SER A 57 3.03 10.34 -17.62
N VAL A 58 1.74 10.60 -17.51
CA VAL A 58 0.91 10.16 -16.40
C VAL A 58 1.28 8.70 -16.12
N PRO A 59 1.64 8.34 -14.90
CA PRO A 59 2.01 6.96 -14.61
C PRO A 59 0.84 6.06 -14.97
N ASP A 60 1.11 4.97 -15.68
CA ASP A 60 0.10 4.01 -16.12
C ASP A 60 -0.69 3.41 -14.95
N ARG A 61 -0.18 3.53 -13.70
CA ARG A 61 -0.82 3.03 -12.48
C ARG A 61 -0.56 3.89 -11.24
N PHE A 62 -1.62 4.07 -10.45
CA PHE A 62 -1.57 4.80 -9.17
C PHE A 62 -1.43 3.90 -7.93
N GLY A 63 -1.46 2.59 -8.10
CA GLY A 63 -1.32 1.61 -7.04
C GLY A 63 -0.80 0.28 -7.55
N ALA A 64 -0.82 -0.74 -6.71
CA ALA A 64 -0.36 -2.07 -7.05
C ALA A 64 -1.52 -3.07 -7.04
N LYS A 65 -1.70 -3.82 -8.13
CA LYS A 65 -2.60 -4.98 -8.18
C LYS A 65 -1.87 -6.28 -7.95
N ASP A 66 -0.69 -6.39 -8.53
CA ASP A 66 0.14 -7.59 -8.44
C ASP A 66 1.59 -7.22 -8.06
N VAL A 67 2.41 -8.22 -7.84
CA VAL A 67 3.81 -8.05 -7.40
C VAL A 67 4.67 -7.28 -8.38
N GLU A 68 4.32 -7.27 -9.67
CA GLU A 68 5.03 -6.50 -10.70
C GLU A 68 4.85 -4.98 -10.55
N ASP A 69 3.78 -4.55 -9.89
CA ASP A 69 3.48 -3.14 -9.65
C ASP A 69 4.15 -2.61 -8.37
N LEU A 70 4.63 -3.52 -7.50
CA LEU A 70 5.27 -3.18 -6.24
C LEU A 70 6.70 -2.67 -6.43
N THR A 71 7.16 -1.86 -5.49
CA THR A 71 8.54 -1.38 -5.49
C THR A 71 9.52 -2.54 -5.24
N TRP A 72 10.75 -2.44 -5.78
CA TRP A 72 11.80 -3.42 -5.51
C TRP A 72 12.08 -3.60 -4.01
N LYS A 73 11.87 -2.52 -3.21
CA LYS A 73 12.05 -2.57 -1.76
C LYS A 73 10.97 -3.44 -1.10
N SER A 74 9.70 -3.30 -1.50
CA SER A 74 8.60 -4.14 -1.01
C SER A 74 8.82 -5.62 -1.35
N LEU A 75 9.35 -5.90 -2.54
CA LEU A 75 9.70 -7.26 -2.96
C LEU A 75 10.87 -7.82 -2.14
N MET A 76 11.89 -7.00 -1.85
CA MET A 76 13.00 -7.37 -1.00
C MET A 76 12.56 -7.63 0.44
N ASP A 77 11.63 -6.83 0.96
CA ASP A 77 10.99 -7.04 2.27
C ASP A 77 10.30 -8.41 2.35
N ALA A 78 9.58 -8.79 1.28
CA ALA A 78 8.91 -10.07 1.20
C ALA A 78 9.89 -11.26 1.30
N TYR A 79 11.04 -11.18 0.64
CA TYR A 79 12.07 -12.20 0.73
C TYR A 79 12.85 -12.21 2.06
N THR A 80 12.94 -11.06 2.72
CA THR A 80 13.67 -10.94 4.00
C THR A 80 12.88 -11.52 5.17
N CYS A 81 11.57 -11.63 5.05
CA CYS A 81 10.68 -12.06 6.14
C CYS A 81 11.03 -13.47 6.66
N THR A 82 11.38 -13.56 7.94
CA THR A 82 11.67 -14.81 8.65
C THR A 82 10.45 -15.44 9.33
N GLU A 83 9.27 -14.88 9.10
CA GLU A 83 7.99 -15.40 9.58
C GLU A 83 7.86 -15.48 11.12
N CYS A 84 8.57 -14.64 11.85
CA CYS A 84 8.63 -14.67 13.32
C CYS A 84 7.30 -14.33 14.03
N GLY A 85 6.33 -13.73 13.31
CA GLY A 85 4.97 -13.46 13.81
C GLY A 85 4.79 -12.23 14.69
N ARG A 86 5.85 -11.49 15.07
CA ARG A 86 5.76 -10.30 15.94
C ARG A 86 4.81 -9.23 15.38
N CYS A 87 4.88 -8.96 14.09
CA CYS A 87 4.00 -7.99 13.42
C CYS A 87 2.52 -8.34 13.54
N THR A 88 2.16 -9.63 13.47
CA THR A 88 0.79 -10.12 13.66
C THR A 88 0.36 -10.01 15.12
N SER A 89 1.22 -10.37 16.05
CA SER A 89 0.92 -10.27 17.49
C SER A 89 0.72 -8.83 17.96
N ALA A 90 1.42 -7.87 17.37
CA ALA A 90 1.29 -6.45 17.67
C ALA A 90 0.15 -5.74 16.90
N CYS A 91 -0.45 -6.42 15.91
CA CYS A 91 -1.47 -5.81 15.05
C CYS A 91 -2.83 -5.70 15.79
N PRO A 92 -3.39 -4.49 15.99
CA PRO A 92 -4.67 -4.33 16.67
C PRO A 92 -5.83 -4.99 15.91
N ALA A 93 -5.81 -5.00 14.58
CA ALA A 93 -6.81 -5.69 13.79
C ALA A 93 -6.77 -7.21 14.03
N SER A 94 -5.57 -7.81 14.06
CA SER A 94 -5.40 -9.23 14.37
C SER A 94 -5.84 -9.56 15.80
N GLN A 95 -5.51 -8.71 16.78
CA GLN A 95 -5.90 -8.88 18.18
C GLN A 95 -7.42 -8.81 18.39
N THR A 96 -8.13 -8.05 17.58
CA THR A 96 -9.60 -7.94 17.61
C THR A 96 -10.32 -8.99 16.78
N GLY A 97 -9.61 -9.99 16.24
CA GLY A 97 -10.19 -11.10 15.49
C GLY A 97 -10.54 -10.79 14.03
N LYS A 98 -10.06 -9.68 13.47
CA LYS A 98 -10.20 -9.39 12.04
C LYS A 98 -9.24 -10.22 11.22
N LEU A 99 -9.56 -10.44 9.94
CA LEU A 99 -8.81 -11.33 9.06
C LEU A 99 -7.37 -10.87 8.76
N LEU A 100 -7.02 -9.61 9.04
CA LEU A 100 -5.70 -9.07 8.73
C LEU A 100 -4.59 -9.71 9.57
N SER A 101 -3.60 -10.27 8.89
CA SER A 101 -2.31 -10.65 9.45
C SER A 101 -1.18 -10.01 8.63
N PRO A 102 -0.44 -9.02 9.18
CA PRO A 102 0.67 -8.39 8.45
C PRO A 102 1.74 -9.38 7.98
N ARG A 103 1.96 -10.46 8.77
CA ARG A 103 2.85 -11.56 8.34
C ARG A 103 2.32 -12.24 7.08
N LYS A 104 1.01 -12.54 7.02
CA LYS A 104 0.38 -13.17 5.85
C LYS A 104 0.55 -12.30 4.61
N ILE A 105 0.31 -11.00 4.69
CA ILE A 105 0.50 -10.06 3.57
C ILE A 105 1.90 -10.21 2.96
N ILE A 106 2.94 -10.22 3.79
CA ILE A 106 4.34 -10.37 3.34
C ILE A 106 4.59 -11.76 2.74
N MET A 107 4.05 -12.81 3.35
CA MET A 107 4.21 -14.18 2.87
C MET A 107 3.52 -14.38 1.52
N ASP A 108 2.29 -13.92 1.39
CA ASP A 108 1.52 -14.01 0.14
C ASP A 108 2.19 -13.22 -0.99
N THR A 109 2.74 -12.04 -0.68
CA THR A 109 3.53 -11.26 -1.64
C THR A 109 4.75 -12.05 -2.14
N ARG A 110 5.47 -12.70 -1.23
CA ARG A 110 6.60 -13.55 -1.60
C ARG A 110 6.17 -14.74 -2.44
N ASP A 111 5.15 -15.46 -1.99
CA ASP A 111 4.68 -16.69 -2.63
C ASP A 111 4.18 -16.37 -4.06
N ARG A 112 3.47 -15.25 -4.22
CA ARG A 112 3.07 -14.73 -5.53
C ARG A 112 4.27 -14.35 -6.40
N LEU A 113 5.28 -13.70 -5.84
CA LEU A 113 6.49 -13.33 -6.58
C LEU A 113 7.26 -14.55 -7.05
N GLU A 114 7.35 -15.60 -6.23
CA GLU A 114 7.98 -16.88 -6.61
C GLU A 114 7.20 -17.58 -7.74
N GLU A 115 5.87 -17.56 -7.67
CA GLU A 115 5.00 -18.12 -8.74
C GLU A 115 5.20 -17.37 -10.06
N VAL A 116 5.14 -16.03 -10.04
CA VAL A 116 5.36 -15.21 -11.23
C VAL A 116 6.76 -15.44 -11.82
N GLY A 117 7.78 -15.48 -10.96
CA GLY A 117 9.16 -15.76 -11.38
C GLY A 117 9.34 -17.15 -12.00
N ALA A 118 8.68 -18.18 -11.46
CA ALA A 118 8.68 -19.52 -12.01
C ALA A 118 7.95 -19.57 -13.36
N ASN A 119 6.78 -18.94 -13.45
CA ASN A 119 5.98 -18.91 -14.65
C ASN A 119 6.72 -18.21 -15.81
N LYS A 120 7.34 -17.06 -15.55
CA LYS A 120 8.13 -16.34 -16.56
C LYS A 120 9.37 -17.12 -17.01
N ARG A 121 10.01 -17.85 -16.10
CA ARG A 121 11.17 -18.69 -16.43
C ARG A 121 10.79 -19.85 -17.34
N ASN A 122 9.63 -20.47 -17.12
CA ASN A 122 9.18 -21.67 -17.83
C ASN A 122 8.49 -21.35 -19.17
N ASN A 123 7.72 -20.25 -19.22
CA ASN A 123 6.81 -19.95 -20.33
C ASN A 123 7.22 -18.67 -21.11
N GLY A 124 8.28 -17.98 -20.65
CA GLY A 124 8.75 -16.72 -21.28
C GLY A 124 8.35 -15.47 -20.49
N PRO A 125 9.04 -14.33 -20.77
CA PRO A 125 8.91 -13.10 -19.99
C PRO A 125 7.51 -12.45 -20.05
N ASP A 126 6.78 -12.66 -21.14
CA ASP A 126 5.46 -12.05 -21.37
C ASP A 126 4.29 -12.94 -20.88
N PHE A 127 4.59 -14.08 -20.26
CA PHE A 127 3.55 -14.99 -19.76
C PHE A 127 2.75 -14.36 -18.64
N LYS A 128 1.40 -14.44 -18.76
CA LYS A 128 0.43 -13.98 -17.75
C LYS A 128 -0.46 -15.17 -17.34
N ASP A 129 -0.57 -15.40 -16.05
CA ASP A 129 -1.33 -16.50 -15.47
C ASP A 129 -2.76 -16.13 -15.06
N ASN A 130 -3.18 -14.88 -15.31
CA ASN A 130 -4.49 -14.30 -14.94
C ASN A 130 -4.78 -14.28 -13.44
N LYS A 131 -3.79 -14.51 -12.59
CA LYS A 131 -3.89 -14.31 -11.15
C LYS A 131 -3.29 -12.97 -10.75
N SER A 132 -3.71 -12.44 -9.61
CA SER A 132 -3.16 -11.22 -9.02
C SER A 132 -2.96 -11.38 -7.52
N LEU A 133 -2.05 -10.59 -6.96
CA LEU A 133 -1.82 -10.56 -5.51
C LEU A 133 -3.10 -10.13 -4.79
N LEU A 134 -3.75 -9.07 -5.29
CA LEU A 134 -5.03 -8.60 -4.79
C LEU A 134 -6.16 -9.44 -5.38
N GLY A 135 -6.97 -10.04 -4.53
CA GLY A 135 -8.12 -10.87 -4.89
C GLY A 135 -7.84 -12.36 -4.77
N ASP A 136 -6.72 -12.87 -5.33
CA ASP A 136 -6.42 -14.30 -5.30
C ASP A 136 -5.64 -14.73 -4.04
N TYR A 137 -4.77 -13.85 -3.52
CA TYR A 137 -3.94 -14.12 -2.34
C TYR A 137 -4.38 -13.28 -1.13
N ILE A 138 -4.59 -11.98 -1.34
CA ILE A 138 -4.95 -11.00 -0.33
C ILE A 138 -6.35 -10.48 -0.64
N SER A 139 -7.28 -10.62 0.29
CA SER A 139 -8.65 -10.15 0.11
C SER A 139 -8.79 -8.64 0.37
N GLU A 140 -9.81 -8.03 -0.21
CA GLU A 140 -10.15 -6.63 0.04
C GLU A 140 -10.44 -6.39 1.54
N GLU A 141 -11.10 -7.32 2.21
CA GLU A 141 -11.39 -7.25 3.64
C GLU A 141 -10.12 -7.18 4.49
N GLU A 142 -9.09 -7.99 4.16
CA GLU A 142 -7.81 -7.96 4.87
C GLU A 142 -7.15 -6.59 4.78
N ILE A 143 -7.07 -6.00 3.60
CA ILE A 143 -6.42 -4.70 3.45
C ILE A 143 -7.21 -3.56 4.10
N TRP A 144 -8.56 -3.60 4.06
CA TRP A 144 -9.39 -2.59 4.70
C TRP A 144 -9.44 -2.72 6.23
N ALA A 145 -9.17 -3.90 6.79
CA ALA A 145 -9.04 -4.08 8.24
C ALA A 145 -7.83 -3.36 8.85
N CYS A 146 -6.86 -2.94 8.04
CA CYS A 146 -5.68 -2.22 8.53
C CYS A 146 -6.01 -0.79 8.99
N THR A 147 -5.62 -0.44 10.22
CA THR A 147 -5.80 0.91 10.80
C THR A 147 -4.61 1.84 10.53
N SER A 148 -3.64 1.42 9.74
CA SER A 148 -2.43 2.19 9.39
C SER A 148 -1.62 2.70 10.60
N CYS A 149 -1.60 1.94 11.68
CA CYS A 149 -0.99 2.33 12.96
C CYS A 149 0.53 2.15 13.03
N ASN A 150 1.18 1.56 12.02
CA ASN A 150 2.62 1.23 11.98
C ASN A 150 3.13 0.24 13.05
N ALA A 151 2.31 -0.35 13.90
CA ALA A 151 2.76 -1.29 14.91
C ALA A 151 3.53 -2.49 14.32
N CYS A 152 3.09 -3.00 13.17
CA CYS A 152 3.77 -4.10 12.46
C CYS A 152 5.18 -3.72 11.97
N VAL A 153 5.38 -2.48 11.53
CA VAL A 153 6.68 -1.96 11.09
C VAL A 153 7.61 -1.78 12.30
N GLN A 154 7.08 -1.24 13.39
CA GLN A 154 7.85 -0.99 14.60
C GLN A 154 8.36 -2.28 15.24
N GLU A 155 7.54 -3.33 15.27
CA GLU A 155 7.88 -4.61 15.89
C GLU A 155 8.75 -5.53 15.00
N CYS A 156 9.00 -5.13 13.75
CA CYS A 156 9.79 -5.96 12.86
C CYS A 156 11.30 -5.84 13.16
N PRO A 157 11.98 -6.94 13.55
CA PRO A 157 13.40 -6.91 13.89
C PRO A 157 14.32 -6.70 12.69
N VAL A 158 13.82 -6.87 11.48
CA VAL A 158 14.54 -6.71 10.21
C VAL A 158 14.00 -5.57 9.36
N SER A 159 13.25 -4.66 9.97
CA SER A 159 12.77 -3.40 9.36
C SER A 159 11.95 -3.59 8.08
N ILE A 160 11.09 -4.60 8.04
CA ILE A 160 10.13 -4.84 6.95
C ILE A 160 8.92 -3.93 7.13
N ASP A 161 8.41 -3.40 6.02
CA ASP A 161 7.23 -2.54 5.99
C ASP A 161 6.03 -3.21 5.29
N PRO A 162 5.19 -3.97 6.02
CA PRO A 162 3.96 -4.53 5.45
C PRO A 162 2.93 -3.46 5.11
N LEU A 163 2.99 -2.31 5.78
CA LEU A 163 2.01 -1.25 5.59
C LEU A 163 2.13 -0.61 4.21
N SER A 164 3.35 -0.45 3.68
CA SER A 164 3.55 0.11 2.34
C SER A 164 2.82 -0.71 1.28
N ILE A 165 2.90 -2.04 1.35
CA ILE A 165 2.19 -2.96 0.44
C ILE A 165 0.68 -2.78 0.58
N ILE A 166 0.15 -2.75 1.81
CA ILE A 166 -1.29 -2.56 2.07
C ILE A 166 -1.78 -1.23 1.47
N ILE A 167 -1.02 -0.17 1.62
CA ILE A 167 -1.38 1.16 1.09
C ILE A 167 -1.37 1.16 -0.44
N ASP A 168 -0.39 0.51 -1.07
CA ASP A 168 -0.32 0.43 -2.53
C ASP A 168 -1.48 -0.40 -3.11
N LEU A 169 -1.88 -1.49 -2.44
CA LEU A 169 -3.08 -2.26 -2.81
C LEU A 169 -4.37 -1.44 -2.63
N ARG A 170 -4.49 -0.64 -1.56
CA ARG A 170 -5.63 0.27 -1.37
C ARG A 170 -5.70 1.35 -2.44
N ARG A 171 -4.55 1.93 -2.82
CA ARG A 171 -4.49 2.93 -3.89
C ARG A 171 -5.04 2.37 -5.19
N TYR A 172 -4.67 1.15 -5.54
CA TYR A 172 -5.20 0.48 -6.71
C TYR A 172 -6.73 0.36 -6.66
N LEU A 173 -7.29 -0.12 -5.54
CA LEU A 173 -8.75 -0.24 -5.38
C LEU A 173 -9.47 1.09 -5.49
N VAL A 174 -8.95 2.13 -4.83
CA VAL A 174 -9.63 3.43 -4.78
C VAL A 174 -9.46 4.22 -6.08
N MET A 175 -8.24 4.29 -6.59
CA MET A 175 -7.90 5.19 -7.70
C MET A 175 -8.13 4.56 -9.07
N GLU A 176 -7.97 3.24 -9.22
CA GLU A 176 -8.16 2.56 -10.50
C GLU A 176 -9.49 1.79 -10.58
N GLU A 177 -9.91 1.10 -9.53
CA GLU A 177 -11.17 0.34 -9.53
C GLU A 177 -12.36 1.13 -8.94
N SER A 178 -12.12 2.30 -8.34
CA SER A 178 -13.15 3.10 -7.64
C SER A 178 -13.94 2.31 -6.59
N LYS A 179 -13.30 1.31 -6.01
CA LYS A 179 -13.88 0.44 -4.99
C LYS A 179 -13.50 0.92 -3.60
N VAL A 180 -14.51 1.35 -2.87
CA VAL A 180 -14.38 1.76 -1.46
C VAL A 180 -15.48 1.10 -0.65
N PRO A 181 -15.22 0.61 0.58
CA PRO A 181 -16.28 0.16 1.48
C PRO A 181 -17.38 1.20 1.63
N SER A 182 -18.64 0.77 1.62
CA SER A 182 -19.82 1.66 1.66
C SER A 182 -19.80 2.64 2.83
N GLU A 183 -19.27 2.19 3.98
CA GLU A 183 -19.15 2.97 5.19
C GLU A 183 -18.17 4.15 5.03
N LEU A 184 -17.13 3.97 4.23
CA LEU A 184 -16.13 5.00 3.95
C LEU A 184 -16.52 5.92 2.79
N ALA A 185 -17.33 5.44 1.85
CA ALA A 185 -17.73 6.20 0.67
C ALA A 185 -18.41 7.53 1.04
N GLY A 186 -19.34 7.50 2.00
CA GLY A 186 -19.99 8.70 2.49
C GLY A 186 -19.03 9.70 3.15
N MET A 187 -18.08 9.20 3.93
CA MET A 187 -17.03 10.04 4.54
C MET A 187 -16.13 10.69 3.50
N LEU A 188 -15.67 9.92 2.51
CA LEU A 188 -14.82 10.44 1.43
C LEU A 188 -15.54 11.50 0.61
N THR A 189 -16.81 11.27 0.24
CA THR A 189 -17.64 12.26 -0.44
C THR A 189 -17.81 13.55 0.38
N ASN A 190 -18.00 13.42 1.69
CA ASN A 190 -18.09 14.59 2.58
C ASN A 190 -16.75 15.35 2.65
N ILE A 191 -15.62 14.64 2.72
CA ILE A 191 -14.30 15.27 2.72
C ILE A 191 -14.06 16.03 1.41
N GLU A 192 -14.44 15.45 0.28
CA GLU A 192 -14.30 16.08 -1.03
C GLU A 192 -15.16 17.35 -1.15
N ASN A 193 -16.43 17.28 -0.78
CA ASN A 193 -17.37 18.37 -0.95
C ASN A 193 -17.30 19.44 0.15
N ASN A 194 -17.06 19.03 1.40
CA ASN A 194 -17.16 19.90 2.58
C ASN A 194 -15.79 20.11 3.27
N GLY A 195 -14.75 19.40 2.84
CA GLY A 195 -13.43 19.39 3.50
C GLY A 195 -13.47 18.81 4.92
N ALA A 196 -14.51 18.03 5.28
CA ALA A 196 -14.67 17.37 6.56
C ALA A 196 -15.44 16.07 6.41
N PRO A 197 -15.26 15.08 7.33
CA PRO A 197 -15.93 13.79 7.26
C PRO A 197 -17.45 13.85 7.53
N GLY A 198 -17.93 14.93 8.15
CA GLY A 198 -19.37 15.12 8.45
C GLY A 198 -20.14 15.78 7.31
N GLN A 199 -21.47 15.65 7.34
CA GLN A 199 -22.38 16.17 6.31
C GLN A 199 -22.65 17.67 6.41
N PHE A 200 -22.16 18.33 7.45
CA PHE A 200 -22.41 19.75 7.69
C PHE A 200 -21.52 20.64 6.83
N ALA A 201 -22.08 21.77 6.39
CA ALA A 201 -21.31 22.77 5.66
C ALA A 201 -20.15 23.33 6.48
N GLN A 202 -19.11 23.78 5.79
CA GLN A 202 -17.93 24.33 6.46
C GLN A 202 -18.25 25.55 7.34
N ALA A 203 -19.25 26.35 6.95
CA ALA A 203 -19.73 27.50 7.72
C ALA A 203 -20.35 27.12 9.08
N ASP A 204 -20.97 25.94 9.16
CA ASP A 204 -21.70 25.50 10.36
C ASP A 204 -20.80 24.89 11.44
N ARG A 205 -19.49 24.73 11.16
CA ARG A 205 -18.55 24.08 12.10
C ARG A 205 -18.37 24.80 13.42
N ASN A 206 -18.59 26.10 13.44
CA ASN A 206 -18.40 26.92 14.63
C ASN A 206 -19.70 27.24 15.37
N ASN A 207 -20.85 26.77 14.90
CA ASN A 207 -22.17 27.07 15.52
C ASN A 207 -22.21 26.64 17.00
N TRP A 208 -21.49 25.61 17.39
CA TRP A 208 -21.40 25.15 18.79
C TRP A 208 -20.70 26.14 19.73
N VAL A 209 -19.98 27.15 19.20
CA VAL A 209 -19.30 28.18 20.00
C VAL A 209 -20.29 29.22 20.48
N ASP A 210 -21.39 29.45 19.74
CA ASP A 210 -22.39 30.46 19.97
C ASP A 210 -23.62 29.91 20.73
N GLU A 211 -23.65 28.59 21.03
CA GLU A 211 -24.62 27.93 21.92
C GLU A 211 -24.15 27.94 23.40
#